data_ca41d44b1752114cb9f04dcf9a10288b
#
_entry.id   ca41d44b1752114cb9f04dcf9a10288b
#
_cell.length_a   1.000
_cell.length_b   1.000
_cell.length_c   1.000
_cell.angle_alpha   90.00
_cell.angle_beta   90.00
_cell.angle_gamma   90.00
#
_symmetry.space_group_name_H-M   'P 1'
#
loop_
_entity.id
_entity.type
_entity.pdbx_description
1 polymer ?
#
loop_
_entity_poly.entity_id
_entity_poly.type
_entity_poly.pdbx_seq_one_letter_code
_entity_poly.pdbx_strand_id
1 'polypeptide(L)'
;MQPPPLSGIGARDREVLRIVCVHADRCGGCPIIALPYGEQLAMKRGRVVGSIARYPALELVYTEPVQAAEPVVEYRTRAKMIVAGGGKLGLYAKGGGHQVVDIPECRVVTPLLGAVAALLRQRIKSDEASNGPLAPVES
;
A
#
# COMPACT_ATOMS: atom_id res chain seq x y z
N MET A 1 -4.53 -19.84 -1.89
CA MET A 1 -4.98 -19.76 -3.32
C MET A 1 -4.52 -18.41 -3.84
N GLN A 2 -3.52 -18.39 -4.71
CA GLN A 2 -3.03 -17.16 -5.32
C GLN A 2 -4.09 -16.65 -6.31
N PRO A 3 -4.52 -15.37 -6.24
CA PRO A 3 -5.41 -14.84 -7.26
C PRO A 3 -4.72 -14.88 -8.63
N PRO A 4 -5.46 -15.03 -9.73
CA PRO A 4 -4.89 -15.10 -11.06
C PRO A 4 -4.11 -13.81 -11.39
N PRO A 5 -3.08 -13.90 -12.26
CA PRO A 5 -2.37 -12.71 -12.73
C PRO A 5 -3.34 -11.79 -13.45
N LEU A 6 -3.30 -10.50 -13.10
CA LEU A 6 -4.19 -9.46 -13.65
C LEU A 6 -3.74 -8.96 -15.04
N SER A 7 -2.74 -9.59 -15.63
CA SER A 7 -2.28 -9.33 -16.99
C SER A 7 -3.36 -9.79 -18.00
N GLY A 8 -3.83 -8.85 -18.82
CA GLY A 8 -4.84 -9.13 -19.85
C GLY A 8 -6.28 -8.71 -19.52
N ILE A 9 -6.52 -8.03 -18.40
CA ILE A 9 -7.83 -7.49 -18.05
C ILE A 9 -8.18 -6.34 -18.99
N GLY A 10 -9.35 -6.43 -19.65
CA GLY A 10 -9.87 -5.36 -20.51
C GLY A 10 -10.13 -4.04 -19.76
N ALA A 11 -10.21 -2.92 -20.51
CA ALA A 11 -10.41 -1.59 -19.89
C ALA A 11 -11.67 -1.52 -19.03
N ARG A 12 -12.79 -2.11 -19.47
CA ARG A 12 -14.06 -2.15 -18.72
C ARG A 12 -13.97 -2.96 -17.45
N ASP A 13 -13.26 -4.11 -17.51
CA ASP A 13 -13.10 -4.98 -16.35
C ASP A 13 -12.21 -4.32 -15.28
N ARG A 14 -11.29 -3.45 -15.70
CA ARG A 14 -10.44 -2.65 -14.79
C ARG A 14 -11.25 -1.62 -14.00
N GLU A 15 -12.31 -1.05 -14.55
CA GLU A 15 -13.15 -0.08 -13.84
C GLU A 15 -13.82 -0.68 -12.60
N VAL A 16 -14.30 -1.92 -12.71
CA VAL A 16 -14.99 -2.64 -11.62
C VAL A 16 -14.05 -3.48 -10.76
N LEU A 17 -12.78 -3.60 -11.14
CA LEU A 17 -11.78 -4.37 -10.42
C LEU A 17 -11.67 -3.91 -8.97
N ARG A 18 -11.83 -4.86 -8.03
CA ARG A 18 -11.59 -4.62 -6.60
C ARG A 18 -10.37 -5.36 -6.13
N ILE A 19 -9.48 -4.64 -5.48
CA ILE A 19 -8.28 -5.23 -4.86
C ILE A 19 -8.62 -5.59 -3.42
N VAL A 20 -8.71 -6.89 -3.15
CA VAL A 20 -8.93 -7.38 -1.79
C VAL A 20 -7.61 -7.28 -1.01
N CYS A 21 -7.63 -6.53 0.09
CA CYS A 21 -6.52 -6.42 1.02
C CYS A 21 -7.05 -6.59 2.45
N VAL A 22 -6.57 -7.60 3.15
CA VAL A 22 -7.01 -7.92 4.53
C VAL A 22 -6.65 -6.83 5.55
N HIS A 23 -5.77 -5.91 5.18
CA HIS A 23 -5.34 -4.79 6.03
C HIS A 23 -6.00 -3.46 5.63
N ALA A 24 -6.92 -3.46 4.63
CA ALA A 24 -7.48 -2.25 4.05
C ALA A 24 -8.13 -1.31 5.08
N ASP A 25 -8.76 -1.86 6.11
CA ASP A 25 -9.49 -1.08 7.12
C ASP A 25 -8.57 -0.36 8.11
N ARG A 26 -7.40 -0.92 8.41
CA ARG A 26 -6.48 -0.42 9.45
C ARG A 26 -5.22 0.20 8.90
N CYS A 27 -4.65 -0.37 7.82
CA CYS A 27 -3.36 0.06 7.27
C CYS A 27 -3.45 1.41 6.57
N GLY A 28 -2.55 2.34 6.93
CA GLY A 28 -2.42 3.65 6.29
C GLY A 28 -1.67 3.67 4.96
N GLY A 29 -1.07 2.54 4.54
CA GLY A 29 -0.23 2.49 3.35
C GLY A 29 -0.96 2.64 2.00
N CYS A 30 -2.25 2.29 1.97
CA CYS A 30 -3.09 2.35 0.76
C CYS A 30 -4.50 2.84 1.11
N PRO A 31 -4.70 4.14 1.32
CA PRO A 31 -5.94 4.69 1.90
C PRO A 31 -7.20 4.43 1.07
N ILE A 32 -7.06 4.21 -0.24
CA ILE A 32 -8.19 4.05 -1.17
C ILE A 32 -8.24 2.65 -1.82
N ILE A 33 -7.47 1.67 -1.35
CA ILE A 33 -7.37 0.34 -1.98
C ILE A 33 -8.70 -0.44 -1.96
N ALA A 34 -9.58 -0.16 -1.01
CA ALA A 34 -10.88 -0.81 -0.89
C ALA A 34 -11.90 -0.37 -1.96
N LEU A 35 -11.66 0.78 -2.62
CA LEU A 35 -12.52 1.28 -3.68
C LEU A 35 -12.33 0.49 -4.97
N PRO A 36 -13.35 0.40 -5.84
CA PRO A 36 -13.17 -0.05 -7.22
C PRO A 36 -12.03 0.71 -7.90
N TYR A 37 -11.26 0.02 -8.75
CA TYR A 37 -10.05 0.63 -9.33
C TYR A 37 -10.35 1.87 -10.17
N GLY A 38 -11.45 1.89 -10.92
CA GLY A 38 -11.91 3.07 -11.63
C GLY A 38 -12.16 4.27 -10.72
N GLU A 39 -12.77 4.06 -9.55
CA GLU A 39 -12.97 5.12 -8.55
C GLU A 39 -11.63 5.61 -7.98
N GLN A 40 -10.66 4.71 -7.78
CA GLN A 40 -9.31 5.12 -7.36
C GLN A 40 -8.65 6.05 -8.38
N LEU A 41 -8.78 5.75 -9.68
CA LEU A 41 -8.26 6.59 -10.76
C LEU A 41 -8.97 7.94 -10.82
N ALA A 42 -10.30 7.95 -10.70
CA ALA A 42 -11.11 9.18 -10.67
C ALA A 42 -10.71 10.06 -9.47
N MET A 43 -10.55 9.50 -8.27
CA MET A 43 -10.11 10.25 -7.09
C MET A 43 -8.69 10.83 -7.27
N LYS A 44 -7.77 10.09 -7.87
CA LYS A 44 -6.41 10.58 -8.15
C LYS A 44 -6.47 11.77 -9.12
N ARG A 45 -7.28 11.68 -10.19
CA ARG A 45 -7.50 12.79 -11.11
C ARG A 45 -8.08 14.00 -10.40
N GLY A 46 -9.12 13.81 -9.59
CA GLY A 46 -9.75 14.86 -8.81
C GLY A 46 -8.78 15.62 -7.91
N ARG A 47 -7.81 14.93 -7.29
CA ARG A 47 -6.76 15.57 -6.49
C ARG A 47 -5.85 16.46 -7.34
N VAL A 48 -5.47 16.01 -8.54
CA VAL A 48 -4.65 16.81 -9.46
C VAL A 48 -5.43 18.04 -9.92
N VAL A 49 -6.67 17.87 -10.38
CA VAL A 49 -7.55 18.97 -10.79
C VAL A 49 -7.73 19.98 -9.66
N GLY A 50 -8.04 19.52 -8.46
CA GLY A 50 -8.18 20.41 -7.29
C GLY A 50 -6.90 21.12 -6.87
N SER A 51 -5.74 20.54 -7.15
CA SER A 51 -4.45 21.19 -6.91
C SER A 51 -4.16 22.27 -7.94
N ILE A 52 -4.44 22.01 -9.22
CA ILE A 52 -4.27 22.96 -10.34
C ILE A 52 -5.22 24.16 -10.17
N ALA A 53 -6.46 23.92 -9.77
CA ALA A 53 -7.48 24.98 -9.59
C ALA A 53 -7.11 26.05 -8.56
N ARG A 54 -6.10 25.81 -7.71
CA ARG A 54 -5.58 26.82 -6.78
C ARG A 54 -4.73 27.91 -7.46
N TYR A 55 -4.35 27.69 -8.71
CA TYR A 55 -3.48 28.58 -9.45
C TYR A 55 -4.24 29.19 -10.65
N PRO A 56 -4.66 30.46 -10.59
CA PRO A 56 -5.44 31.10 -11.67
C PRO A 56 -4.77 31.00 -13.06
N ALA A 57 -3.45 31.06 -13.11
CA ALA A 57 -2.69 30.90 -14.34
C ALA A 57 -2.83 29.54 -15.02
N LEU A 58 -3.33 28.53 -14.30
CA LEU A 58 -3.51 27.15 -14.78
C LEU A 58 -4.98 26.78 -15.00
N GLU A 59 -5.89 27.73 -14.92
CA GLU A 59 -7.35 27.48 -15.02
C GLU A 59 -7.76 26.76 -16.31
N LEU A 60 -7.06 27.03 -17.41
CA LEU A 60 -7.34 26.43 -18.72
C LEU A 60 -6.58 25.11 -18.97
N VAL A 61 -5.82 24.63 -18.00
CA VAL A 61 -5.07 23.38 -18.16
C VAL A 61 -6.00 22.18 -18.06
N TYR A 62 -6.12 21.47 -19.19
CA TYR A 62 -6.88 20.22 -19.23
C TYR A 62 -6.07 19.10 -18.54
N THR A 63 -6.71 18.41 -17.63
CA THR A 63 -6.13 17.22 -16.96
C THR A 63 -6.67 15.95 -17.59
N GLU A 64 -5.81 15.21 -18.24
CA GLU A 64 -6.15 13.91 -18.83
C GLU A 64 -6.67 12.91 -17.78
N PRO A 65 -7.47 11.92 -18.19
CA PRO A 65 -7.77 10.77 -17.35
C PRO A 65 -6.49 10.06 -16.87
N VAL A 66 -6.49 9.59 -15.63
CA VAL A 66 -5.36 8.85 -15.09
C VAL A 66 -5.25 7.49 -15.79
N GLN A 67 -4.12 7.21 -16.38
CA GLN A 67 -3.86 5.91 -16.99
C GLN A 67 -3.79 4.82 -15.93
N ALA A 68 -4.39 3.68 -16.22
CA ALA A 68 -4.31 2.51 -15.36
C ALA A 68 -2.87 1.97 -15.31
N ALA A 69 -2.42 1.62 -14.12
CA ALA A 69 -1.12 0.97 -13.96
C ALA A 69 -1.19 -0.52 -14.35
N GLU A 70 -0.08 -1.06 -14.77
CA GLU A 70 0.12 -2.49 -14.99
C GLU A 70 1.52 -2.87 -14.49
N PRO A 71 1.61 -3.81 -13.54
CA PRO A 71 0.51 -4.47 -12.83
C PRO A 71 -0.21 -3.54 -11.84
N VAL A 72 -1.46 -3.86 -11.51
CA VAL A 72 -2.27 -3.09 -10.53
C VAL A 72 -1.88 -3.43 -9.08
N VAL A 73 -1.34 -4.63 -8.85
CA VAL A 73 -0.81 -5.11 -7.57
C VAL A 73 0.64 -5.54 -7.74
N GLU A 74 1.36 -5.78 -6.64
CA GLU A 74 2.75 -6.30 -6.66
C GLU A 74 3.76 -5.41 -7.42
N TYR A 75 3.46 -4.12 -7.56
CA TYR A 75 4.30 -3.17 -8.32
C TYR A 75 5.34 -2.44 -7.45
N ARG A 76 5.20 -2.49 -6.12
CA ARG A 76 6.04 -1.70 -5.23
C ARG A 76 7.36 -2.42 -4.94
N THR A 77 8.46 -1.85 -5.42
CA THR A 77 9.82 -2.36 -5.23
C THR A 77 10.54 -1.76 -4.01
N ARG A 78 9.90 -0.80 -3.31
CA ARG A 78 10.43 -0.18 -2.09
C ARG A 78 9.32 -0.09 -1.04
N ALA A 79 9.66 -0.44 0.20
CA ALA A 79 8.78 -0.26 1.34
C ALA A 79 9.60 0.24 2.54
N LYS A 80 9.09 1.26 3.24
CA LYS A 80 9.57 1.66 4.56
C LYS A 80 8.63 1.03 5.57
N MET A 81 9.10 0.01 6.27
CA MET A 81 8.33 -0.67 7.29
C MET A 81 8.85 -0.29 8.67
N ILE A 82 8.00 -0.40 9.67
CA ILE A 82 8.29 -0.07 11.06
C ILE A 82 8.32 -1.38 11.85
N VAL A 83 9.36 -1.54 12.66
CA VAL A 83 9.45 -2.62 13.66
C VAL A 83 8.80 -2.11 14.94
N ALA A 84 7.94 -2.91 15.55
CA ALA A 84 7.30 -2.61 16.83
C ALA A 84 7.27 -3.88 17.70
N GLY A 85 7.10 -3.67 19.01
CA GLY A 85 7.08 -4.76 19.98
C GLY A 85 6.14 -5.92 19.65
N GLY A 86 6.45 -7.10 20.09
CA GLY A 86 5.74 -8.35 19.77
C GLY A 86 6.06 -8.88 18.36
N GLY A 87 7.25 -8.59 17.83
CA GLY A 87 7.71 -9.05 16.52
C GLY A 87 6.91 -8.49 15.34
N LYS A 88 6.29 -7.34 15.51
CA LYS A 88 5.50 -6.68 14.45
C LYS A 88 6.40 -5.99 13.43
N LEU A 89 6.11 -6.21 12.17
CA LEU A 89 6.73 -5.50 11.05
C LEU A 89 5.62 -4.98 10.13
N GLY A 90 5.45 -3.66 10.04
CA GLY A 90 4.30 -3.13 9.35
C GLY A 90 4.35 -1.64 9.05
N LEU A 91 3.18 -1.04 8.95
CA LEU A 91 2.99 0.38 8.62
C LEU A 91 2.09 1.03 9.68
N TYR A 92 2.13 2.36 9.74
CA TYR A 92 1.23 3.09 10.62
C TYR A 92 -0.25 2.90 10.25
N ALA A 93 -1.10 2.91 11.27
CA ALA A 93 -2.53 2.84 11.13
C ALA A 93 -3.11 4.06 10.39
N LYS A 94 -4.30 3.90 9.81
CA LYS A 94 -5.11 5.02 9.31
C LYS A 94 -5.50 5.95 10.47
N GLY A 95 -5.76 7.21 10.14
CA GLY A 95 -6.27 8.18 11.09
C GLY A 95 -5.21 8.88 11.94
N GLY A 96 -3.95 8.62 11.72
CA GLY A 96 -2.83 9.22 12.46
C GLY A 96 -2.44 8.41 13.71
N GLY A 97 -1.46 8.96 14.47
CA GLY A 97 -0.84 8.24 15.58
C GLY A 97 0.29 7.31 15.12
N HIS A 98 1.05 6.81 16.08
CA HIS A 98 2.20 5.95 15.82
C HIS A 98 1.88 4.45 16.02
N GLN A 99 0.59 4.09 16.03
CA GLN A 99 0.19 2.68 16.14
C GLN A 99 0.61 1.92 14.88
N VAL A 100 1.38 0.85 15.05
CA VAL A 100 1.84 0.00 13.96
C VAL A 100 0.83 -1.13 13.73
N VAL A 101 0.37 -1.22 12.48
CA VAL A 101 -0.41 -2.36 11.98
C VAL A 101 0.57 -3.39 11.46
N ASP A 102 0.58 -4.58 12.04
CA ASP A 102 1.39 -5.69 11.54
C ASP A 102 0.90 -6.14 10.16
N ILE A 103 1.81 -6.26 9.19
CA ILE A 103 1.48 -6.59 7.80
C ILE A 103 2.32 -7.78 7.34
N PRO A 104 1.86 -9.01 7.64
CA PRO A 104 2.55 -10.23 7.17
C PRO A 104 2.53 -10.35 5.65
N GLU A 105 1.47 -9.88 5.00
CA GLU A 105 1.29 -9.92 3.56
C GLU A 105 0.82 -8.55 3.05
N CYS A 106 1.45 -8.04 2.01
CA CYS A 106 1.09 -6.78 1.40
C CYS A 106 0.79 -6.95 -0.10
N ARG A 107 -0.41 -6.57 -0.52
CA ARG A 107 -0.88 -6.72 -1.92
C ARG A 107 -0.13 -5.87 -2.93
N VAL A 108 0.59 -4.85 -2.49
CA VAL A 108 1.24 -3.90 -3.41
C VAL A 108 2.75 -4.05 -3.50
N VAL A 109 3.38 -4.76 -2.56
CA VAL A 109 4.83 -5.06 -2.65
C VAL A 109 5.07 -6.23 -3.59
N THR A 110 6.22 -6.20 -4.28
CA THR A 110 6.63 -7.32 -5.14
C THR A 110 6.83 -8.60 -4.33
N PRO A 111 6.65 -9.79 -4.93
CA PRO A 111 6.85 -11.07 -4.24
C PRO A 111 8.22 -11.20 -3.58
N LEU A 112 9.28 -10.73 -4.24
CA LEU A 112 10.63 -10.73 -3.68
C LEU A 112 10.73 -9.89 -2.40
N LEU A 113 10.17 -8.67 -2.42
CA LEU A 113 10.17 -7.81 -1.25
C LEU A 113 9.32 -8.39 -0.11
N GLY A 114 8.21 -9.05 -0.45
CA GLY A 114 7.37 -9.79 0.50
C GLY A 114 8.15 -10.92 1.18
N ALA A 115 8.91 -11.70 0.42
CA ALA A 115 9.76 -12.77 0.94
C ALA A 115 10.84 -12.23 1.90
N VAL A 116 11.52 -11.14 1.53
CA VAL A 116 12.50 -10.47 2.41
C VAL A 116 11.84 -9.98 3.70
N ALA A 117 10.66 -9.36 3.62
CA ALA A 117 9.92 -8.91 4.80
C ALA A 117 9.53 -10.09 5.72
N ALA A 118 9.18 -11.24 5.16
CA ALA A 118 8.87 -12.44 5.94
C ALA A 118 10.10 -12.97 6.68
N LEU A 119 11.26 -13.02 6.04
CA LEU A 119 12.53 -13.42 6.67
C LEU A 119 12.94 -12.46 7.79
N LEU A 120 12.83 -11.14 7.55
CA LEU A 120 13.10 -10.12 8.57
C LEU A 120 12.17 -10.27 9.77
N ARG A 121 10.88 -10.51 9.54
CA ARG A 121 9.92 -10.76 10.61
C ARG A 121 10.31 -11.96 11.49
N GLN A 122 10.70 -13.06 10.86
CA GLN A 122 11.16 -14.24 11.59
C GLN A 122 12.39 -13.91 12.44
N ARG A 123 13.33 -13.17 11.88
CA ARG A 123 14.55 -12.76 12.60
C ARG A 123 14.22 -11.84 13.78
N ILE A 124 13.36 -10.83 13.57
CA ILE A 124 12.94 -9.91 14.63
C ILE A 124 12.29 -10.69 15.79
N LYS A 125 11.38 -11.61 15.50
CA LYS A 125 10.74 -12.45 16.53
C LYS A 125 11.74 -13.30 17.30
N SER A 126 12.72 -13.89 16.60
CA SER A 126 13.78 -14.68 17.23
C SER A 126 14.67 -13.84 18.13
N ASP A 127 15.06 -12.65 17.67
CA ASP A 127 15.89 -11.71 18.42
C ASP A 127 15.16 -11.12 19.64
N GLU A 128 13.88 -10.83 19.50
CA GLU A 128 13.04 -10.35 20.62
C GLU A 128 12.92 -11.41 21.70
N ALA A 129 12.71 -12.68 21.34
CA ALA A 129 12.65 -13.79 22.27
C ALA A 129 13.99 -14.05 23.00
N SER A 130 15.12 -13.72 22.36
CA SER A 130 16.48 -13.88 22.92
C SER A 130 17.09 -12.58 23.44
N ASN A 131 16.33 -11.48 23.48
CA ASN A 131 16.81 -10.14 23.81
C ASN A 131 18.00 -9.68 22.93
N GLY A 132 17.94 -10.04 21.64
CA GLY A 132 18.99 -9.78 20.66
C GLY A 132 18.99 -8.34 20.13
N PRO A 133 19.94 -7.99 19.22
CA PRO A 133 20.17 -6.61 18.77
C PRO A 133 19.05 -5.99 17.94
N LEU A 134 18.11 -6.78 17.42
CA LEU A 134 16.93 -6.30 16.67
C LEU A 134 15.68 -6.19 17.55
N ALA A 135 15.79 -6.47 18.85
CA ALA A 135 14.69 -6.25 19.78
C ALA A 135 14.34 -4.74 19.82
N PRO A 136 13.06 -4.36 19.81
CA PRO A 136 12.67 -2.96 19.91
C PRO A 136 13.09 -2.40 21.26
N VAL A 137 13.65 -1.18 21.24
CA VAL A 137 13.96 -0.45 22.48
C VAL A 137 12.63 0.00 23.08
N GLU A 138 12.37 -0.40 24.32
CA GLU A 138 11.23 0.12 25.06
C GLU A 138 11.49 1.62 25.36
N SER A 139 10.59 2.46 24.91
CA SER A 139 10.61 3.92 25.13
C SER A 139 9.55 4.32 26.16
#